data_27c1c921acd95dbf4d400f97d9968936
#
_entry.id   27c1c921acd95dbf4d400f97d9968936
#
_cell.length_a   1.000
_cell.length_b   1.000
_cell.length_c   1.000
_cell.angle_alpha   90.00
_cell.angle_beta   90.00
_cell.angle_gamma   90.00
#
_symmetry.space_group_name_H-M   'P 1'
#
loop_
_entity.id
_entity.type
_entity.pdbx_description
1 polymer ?
#
loop_
_entity_poly.entity_id
_entity_poly.type
_entity_poly.pdbx_seq_one_letter_code
_entity_poly.pdbx_strand_id
1 'polypeptide(L)'
;MSGRSYSVNWVAGPLLGGLGALFLIHASACSKTVQQIEHLPPAAQTDKAPSPNQAIEKVDLRGVEFQRDGSIGTNSAPILDSAIEMLKDKPSSTIYVDSYCDATGGKNLNLRLSDERAAAVASYLEQHGVPADHIVSRGFGASHFVASNATTSGRAQNRRIELVVEPAALATPANAASEALTSR
;
A
#
# COMPACT_ATOMS: atom_id res chain seq x y z
N MET A 1 14.89 4.41 -42.95
CA MET A 1 15.30 5.80 -43.14
C MET A 1 14.75 6.57 -41.95
N SER A 2 15.47 7.09 -41.05
CA SER A 2 16.74 7.74 -40.89
C SER A 2 17.18 7.65 -39.42
N GLY A 3 18.37 7.11 -39.18
CA GLY A 3 18.99 7.06 -37.86
C GLY A 3 19.59 8.41 -37.50
N ARG A 4 19.64 8.73 -36.22
CA ARG A 4 20.50 9.81 -35.69
C ARG A 4 21.40 9.21 -34.62
N SER A 5 22.67 9.02 -35.02
CA SER A 5 23.83 8.82 -34.16
C SER A 5 24.18 10.12 -33.44
N TYR A 6 24.41 10.04 -32.15
CA TYR A 6 25.13 11.09 -31.42
C TYR A 6 26.55 10.61 -31.09
N SER A 7 27.52 11.26 -31.76
CA SER A 7 28.93 11.06 -31.52
C SER A 7 29.39 11.93 -30.35
N VAL A 8 30.09 11.31 -29.41
CA VAL A 8 30.75 11.98 -28.28
C VAL A 8 32.16 12.37 -28.71
N ASN A 9 32.44 13.65 -28.77
CA ASN A 9 33.77 14.21 -29.06
C ASN A 9 34.59 14.25 -27.76
N TRP A 10 35.69 13.52 -27.77
CA TRP A 10 36.79 13.69 -26.84
C TRP A 10 37.76 14.76 -27.39
N VAL A 11 37.94 15.84 -26.65
CA VAL A 11 38.97 16.83 -26.88
C VAL A 11 40.12 16.59 -25.91
N ALA A 12 41.21 16.12 -26.45
CA ALA A 12 42.48 16.10 -25.80
C ALA A 12 43.21 17.42 -26.06
N GLY A 13 43.76 18.05 -25.05
CA GLY A 13 44.62 19.22 -25.13
C GLY A 13 45.84 19.11 -24.23
N PRO A 14 46.95 19.77 -24.53
CA PRO A 14 48.30 19.18 -24.39
C PRO A 14 49.08 19.63 -23.17
N LEU A 15 50.12 18.81 -22.89
CA LEU A 15 51.26 18.98 -22.00
C LEU A 15 52.16 20.20 -22.38
N LEU A 16 52.65 20.89 -21.35
CA LEU A 16 53.92 21.66 -21.29
C LEU A 16 54.04 22.16 -19.85
N GLY A 17 54.95 21.80 -18.95
CA GLY A 17 56.37 21.96 -19.10
C GLY A 17 56.83 23.15 -18.27
N GLY A 18 57.52 22.94 -17.13
CA GLY A 18 58.09 24.08 -16.41
C GLY A 18 58.69 23.73 -15.05
N LEU A 19 59.96 23.58 -15.02
CA LEU A 19 60.95 23.43 -13.93
C LEU A 19 60.75 24.38 -12.73
N GLY A 20 61.04 23.88 -11.54
CA GLY A 20 62.03 24.52 -10.62
C GLY A 20 61.48 25.36 -9.52
N ALA A 21 61.60 24.90 -8.30
CA ALA A 21 62.36 25.58 -7.23
C ALA A 21 62.19 24.86 -5.89
N LEU A 22 63.30 24.42 -5.44
CA LEU A 22 63.61 23.92 -4.12
C LEU A 22 63.39 25.02 -3.06
N PHE A 23 62.50 24.78 -2.08
CA PHE A 23 62.53 25.50 -0.79
C PHE A 23 62.23 24.49 0.34
N LEU A 24 63.30 24.04 0.93
CA LEU A 24 63.37 23.56 2.31
C LEU A 24 63.10 24.75 3.21
N ILE A 25 62.18 24.64 4.16
CA ILE A 25 62.31 25.23 5.51
C ILE A 25 61.11 24.82 6.39
N HIS A 26 61.48 24.19 7.51
CA HIS A 26 60.82 24.15 8.83
C HIS A 26 59.59 23.27 9.00
N ALA A 27 59.89 22.09 9.50
CA ALA A 27 59.09 21.39 10.50
C ALA A 27 58.91 22.29 11.74
N SER A 28 57.71 22.59 12.11
CA SER A 28 57.36 22.74 13.55
C SER A 28 55.85 22.82 13.77
N ALA A 29 55.36 21.86 14.52
CA ALA A 29 54.22 21.99 15.44
C ALA A 29 52.87 22.50 14.88
N CYS A 30 52.05 21.58 14.41
CA CYS A 30 50.63 21.55 14.76
C CYS A 30 50.04 20.13 14.66
N SER A 31 50.58 19.26 15.47
CA SER A 31 49.94 18.00 15.84
C SER A 31 48.96 18.29 16.97
N LYS A 32 47.78 18.73 16.68
CA LYS A 32 46.59 18.67 17.58
C LYS A 32 45.42 19.28 16.87
N THR A 33 44.75 18.59 16.01
CA THR A 33 43.32 18.75 15.73
C THR A 33 42.88 17.77 14.59
N VAL A 34 43.15 16.50 14.75
CA VAL A 34 42.53 15.41 13.95
C VAL A 34 42.28 14.25 14.91
N GLN A 35 41.42 14.48 15.87
CA GLN A 35 40.86 13.44 16.72
C GLN A 35 39.58 13.92 17.36
N GLN A 36 38.53 14.12 16.55
CA GLN A 36 37.15 14.21 17.07
C GLN A 36 36.12 14.06 15.92
N ILE A 37 36.27 13.09 15.09
CA ILE A 37 35.19 12.57 14.23
C ILE A 37 35.13 11.06 14.36
N GLU A 38 35.22 10.57 15.58
CA GLU A 38 34.89 9.18 15.92
C GLU A 38 33.95 9.20 17.11
N HIS A 39 32.72 9.43 16.87
CA HIS A 39 31.58 8.84 17.56
C HIS A 39 30.28 9.39 16.97
N LEU A 40 30.02 9.16 15.68
CA LEU A 40 28.64 8.97 15.27
C LEU A 40 28.26 7.59 15.82
N PRO A 41 27.22 7.49 16.66
CA PRO A 41 26.69 6.17 16.98
C PRO A 41 26.29 5.52 15.65
N PRO A 42 26.60 4.22 15.45
CA PRO A 42 26.13 3.53 14.27
C PRO A 42 24.62 3.73 14.22
N ALA A 43 24.13 4.32 13.11
CA ALA A 43 22.71 4.33 12.81
C ALA A 43 22.23 2.91 13.07
N ALA A 44 21.39 2.77 14.07
CA ALA A 44 20.74 1.50 14.35
C ALA A 44 19.97 1.12 13.10
N GLN A 45 20.61 0.36 12.24
CA GLN A 45 19.98 -0.40 11.19
C GLN A 45 19.12 -1.44 11.91
N THR A 46 17.92 -1.02 12.23
CA THR A 46 16.87 -1.96 12.60
C THR A 46 16.41 -2.62 11.29
N ASP A 47 17.29 -3.44 10.70
CA ASP A 47 16.90 -4.47 9.74
C ASP A 47 16.13 -5.57 10.48
N LYS A 48 15.07 -5.16 11.16
CA LYS A 48 14.06 -6.07 11.61
C LYS A 48 13.16 -6.30 10.40
N ALA A 49 13.40 -7.44 9.71
CA ALA A 49 12.43 -7.96 8.76
C ALA A 49 11.02 -7.80 9.37
N PRO A 50 10.04 -7.30 8.60
CA PRO A 50 8.69 -7.10 9.13
C PRO A 50 8.24 -8.41 9.78
N SER A 51 7.82 -8.32 11.04
CA SER A 51 7.23 -9.45 11.75
C SER A 51 6.11 -10.02 10.87
N PRO A 52 5.86 -11.34 10.85
CA PRO A 52 4.79 -11.94 10.03
C PRO A 52 3.41 -11.29 10.27
N ASN A 53 3.25 -10.53 11.34
CA ASN A 53 2.06 -9.75 11.66
C ASN A 53 2.05 -8.33 11.02
N GLN A 54 2.99 -8.00 10.16
CA GLN A 54 3.12 -6.70 9.47
C GLN A 54 2.90 -6.77 7.96
N ALA A 55 2.50 -7.92 7.44
CA ALA A 55 2.16 -8.08 6.03
C ALA A 55 0.69 -7.70 5.78
N ILE A 56 0.41 -7.05 4.65
CA ILE A 56 -0.96 -6.85 4.16
C ILE A 56 -1.55 -8.22 3.87
N GLU A 57 -2.66 -8.55 4.52
CA GLU A 57 -3.37 -9.80 4.33
C GLU A 57 -4.64 -9.57 3.51
N LYS A 58 -4.86 -10.42 2.51
CA LYS A 58 -6.08 -10.40 1.71
C LYS A 58 -6.90 -11.65 1.95
N VAL A 59 -8.15 -11.48 2.30
CA VAL A 59 -9.11 -12.55 2.52
C VAL A 59 -10.25 -12.40 1.54
N ASP A 60 -10.47 -13.41 0.72
CA ASP A 60 -11.56 -13.44 -0.25
C ASP A 60 -12.83 -13.99 0.44
N LEU A 61 -13.86 -13.16 0.54
CA LEU A 61 -15.16 -13.52 1.10
C LEU A 61 -16.08 -14.15 0.03
N ARG A 62 -15.58 -15.18 -0.67
CA ARG A 62 -16.39 -15.91 -1.65
C ARG A 62 -17.58 -16.58 -1.00
N GLY A 63 -18.73 -16.43 -1.63
CA GLY A 63 -19.98 -17.03 -1.14
C GLY A 63 -20.82 -16.05 -0.32
N VAL A 64 -20.36 -14.82 -0.08
CA VAL A 64 -21.24 -13.77 0.45
C VAL A 64 -22.27 -13.41 -0.64
N GLU A 65 -23.53 -13.64 -0.32
CA GLU A 65 -24.67 -13.39 -1.18
C GLU A 65 -25.40 -12.12 -0.73
N PHE A 66 -25.95 -11.39 -1.71
CA PHE A 66 -26.76 -10.19 -1.45
C PHE A 66 -28.16 -10.38 -2.00
N GLN A 67 -29.13 -9.91 -1.25
CA GLN A 67 -30.52 -9.85 -1.69
C GLN A 67 -30.71 -8.68 -2.67
N ARG A 68 -31.91 -8.60 -3.26
CA ARG A 68 -32.24 -7.53 -4.22
C ARG A 68 -32.27 -6.13 -3.61
N ASP A 69 -32.53 -6.05 -2.30
CA ASP A 69 -32.52 -4.82 -1.51
C ASP A 69 -31.13 -4.40 -1.02
N GLY A 70 -30.09 -5.12 -1.42
CA GLY A 70 -28.70 -4.87 -1.01
C GLY A 70 -28.33 -5.48 0.35
N SER A 71 -29.27 -6.08 1.08
CA SER A 71 -28.98 -6.75 2.35
C SER A 71 -28.17 -8.03 2.16
N ILE A 72 -27.41 -8.39 3.18
CA ILE A 72 -26.62 -9.63 3.19
C ILE A 72 -27.55 -10.83 3.34
N GLY A 73 -27.35 -11.84 2.49
CA GLY A 73 -28.11 -13.09 2.52
C GLY A 73 -27.81 -13.88 3.81
N THR A 74 -28.81 -14.54 4.36
CA THR A 74 -28.69 -15.30 5.62
C THR A 74 -27.62 -16.40 5.60
N ASN A 75 -27.32 -16.97 4.43
CA ASN A 75 -26.27 -17.97 4.26
C ASN A 75 -24.85 -17.40 4.33
N SER A 76 -24.71 -16.08 4.32
CA SER A 76 -23.41 -15.38 4.35
C SER A 76 -22.83 -15.22 5.75
N ALA A 77 -23.67 -15.32 6.79
CA ALA A 77 -23.24 -15.10 8.17
C ALA A 77 -22.03 -15.97 8.59
N PRO A 78 -21.97 -17.29 8.35
CA PRO A 78 -20.81 -18.09 8.75
C PRO A 78 -19.49 -17.64 8.13
N ILE A 79 -19.54 -17.10 6.90
CA ILE A 79 -18.35 -16.59 6.19
C ILE A 79 -17.86 -15.31 6.86
N LEU A 80 -18.79 -14.39 7.16
CA LEU A 80 -18.50 -13.12 7.80
C LEU A 80 -18.06 -13.31 9.26
N ASP A 81 -18.68 -14.22 9.98
CA ASP A 81 -18.30 -14.55 11.37
C ASP A 81 -16.88 -15.11 11.43
N SER A 82 -16.49 -15.98 10.47
CA SER A 82 -15.13 -16.49 10.37
C SER A 82 -14.12 -15.37 10.11
N ALA A 83 -14.49 -14.39 9.29
CA ALA A 83 -13.66 -13.21 9.05
C ALA A 83 -13.52 -12.35 10.31
N ILE A 84 -14.59 -12.16 11.07
CA ILE A 84 -14.58 -11.41 12.34
C ILE A 84 -13.65 -12.09 13.35
N GLU A 85 -13.70 -13.42 13.50
CA GLU A 85 -12.79 -14.16 14.39
C GLU A 85 -11.32 -13.90 14.02
N MET A 86 -10.99 -13.93 12.75
CA MET A 86 -9.63 -13.61 12.28
C MET A 86 -9.20 -12.17 12.58
N LEU A 87 -10.14 -11.21 12.52
CA LEU A 87 -9.87 -9.81 12.80
C LEU A 87 -9.64 -9.51 14.28
N LYS A 88 -10.13 -10.36 15.20
CA LYS A 88 -9.89 -10.20 16.65
C LYS A 88 -8.42 -10.23 17.04
N ASP A 89 -7.61 -10.95 16.28
CA ASP A 89 -6.16 -11.02 16.49
C ASP A 89 -5.40 -9.79 15.97
N LYS A 90 -6.12 -8.85 15.34
CA LYS A 90 -5.56 -7.68 14.61
C LYS A 90 -6.22 -6.36 15.01
N PRO A 91 -6.28 -6.02 16.31
CA PRO A 91 -7.11 -4.94 16.83
C PRO A 91 -6.70 -3.53 16.36
N SER A 92 -5.46 -3.38 15.86
CA SER A 92 -4.93 -2.07 15.42
C SER A 92 -4.80 -1.96 13.90
N SER A 93 -5.38 -2.90 13.14
CA SER A 93 -5.28 -2.90 11.67
C SER A 93 -6.38 -2.06 11.05
N THR A 94 -6.09 -1.46 9.88
CA THR A 94 -7.12 -0.90 9.01
C THR A 94 -7.66 -1.99 8.10
N ILE A 95 -8.97 -2.09 8.01
CA ILE A 95 -9.70 -3.11 7.28
C ILE A 95 -10.40 -2.46 6.10
N TYR A 96 -9.93 -2.75 4.88
CA TYR A 96 -10.63 -2.31 3.68
C TYR A 96 -11.58 -3.41 3.22
N VAL A 97 -12.81 -3.05 3.00
CA VAL A 97 -13.85 -3.92 2.43
C VAL A 97 -13.98 -3.57 0.95
N ASP A 98 -13.34 -4.33 0.09
CA ASP A 98 -13.27 -4.09 -1.36
C ASP A 98 -14.30 -4.95 -2.09
N SER A 99 -15.23 -4.31 -2.81
CA SER A 99 -16.28 -5.00 -3.54
C SER A 99 -16.14 -4.82 -5.05
N TYR A 100 -16.32 -5.91 -5.79
CA TYR A 100 -16.15 -5.97 -7.23
C TYR A 100 -17.39 -6.56 -7.92
N CYS A 101 -17.66 -6.08 -9.12
CA CYS A 101 -18.70 -6.61 -10.02
C CYS A 101 -18.06 -7.31 -11.23
N ASP A 102 -18.87 -8.09 -11.97
CA ASP A 102 -18.52 -8.55 -13.31
C ASP A 102 -18.76 -7.45 -14.36
N ALA A 103 -18.44 -7.72 -15.63
CA ALA A 103 -18.61 -6.75 -16.72
C ALA A 103 -20.06 -6.52 -17.14
N THR A 104 -21.04 -7.19 -16.53
CA THR A 104 -22.44 -7.07 -16.90
C THR A 104 -23.03 -5.77 -16.35
N GLY A 105 -23.74 -5.03 -17.18
CA GLY A 105 -24.36 -3.77 -16.79
C GLY A 105 -23.54 -2.52 -17.06
N GLY A 106 -24.08 -1.37 -16.69
CA GLY A 106 -23.43 -0.07 -16.91
C GLY A 106 -22.40 0.29 -15.82
N LYS A 107 -21.36 1.02 -16.20
CA LYS A 107 -20.25 1.42 -15.31
C LYS A 107 -20.75 2.06 -14.01
N ASN A 108 -21.64 3.07 -14.10
CA ASN A 108 -22.13 3.80 -12.93
C ASN A 108 -23.02 2.92 -12.04
N LEU A 109 -23.79 2.00 -12.63
CA LEU A 109 -24.59 1.04 -11.87
C LEU A 109 -23.70 0.09 -11.09
N ASN A 110 -22.68 -0.48 -11.74
CA ASN A 110 -21.75 -1.39 -11.07
C ASN A 110 -20.94 -0.71 -9.97
N LEU A 111 -20.53 0.54 -10.18
CA LEU A 111 -19.85 1.31 -9.13
C LEU A 111 -20.75 1.46 -7.90
N ARG A 112 -21.95 2.00 -8.08
CA ARG A 112 -22.91 2.16 -6.99
C ARG A 112 -23.25 0.83 -6.29
N LEU A 113 -23.49 -0.22 -7.07
CA LEU A 113 -23.82 -1.54 -6.52
C LEU A 113 -22.65 -2.12 -5.69
N SER A 114 -21.42 -1.91 -6.13
CA SER A 114 -20.26 -2.35 -5.36
C SER A 114 -20.06 -1.52 -4.09
N ASP A 115 -20.28 -0.20 -4.14
CA ASP A 115 -20.25 0.65 -2.93
C ASP A 115 -21.30 0.21 -1.90
N GLU A 116 -22.55 -0.02 -2.34
CA GLU A 116 -23.65 -0.49 -1.48
C GLU A 116 -23.30 -1.84 -0.82
N ARG A 117 -22.71 -2.78 -1.55
CA ARG A 117 -22.28 -4.08 -1.02
C ARG A 117 -21.14 -3.97 -0.03
N ALA A 118 -20.12 -3.16 -0.35
CA ALA A 118 -19.01 -2.91 0.56
C ALA A 118 -19.52 -2.29 1.88
N ALA A 119 -20.41 -1.32 1.80
CA ALA A 119 -21.02 -0.68 2.96
C ALA A 119 -21.86 -1.66 3.80
N ALA A 120 -22.63 -2.57 3.16
CA ALA A 120 -23.40 -3.58 3.87
C ALA A 120 -22.51 -4.54 4.66
N VAL A 121 -21.38 -4.97 4.09
CA VAL A 121 -20.41 -5.82 4.80
C VAL A 121 -19.71 -5.04 5.90
N ALA A 122 -19.30 -3.80 5.67
CA ALA A 122 -18.72 -2.92 6.70
C ALA A 122 -19.67 -2.80 7.90
N SER A 123 -20.94 -2.51 7.65
CA SER A 123 -21.96 -2.42 8.69
C SER A 123 -22.16 -3.74 9.47
N TYR A 124 -22.06 -4.88 8.79
CA TYR A 124 -22.11 -6.18 9.44
C TYR A 124 -20.92 -6.37 10.40
N LEU A 125 -19.71 -6.05 9.96
CA LEU A 125 -18.50 -6.12 10.79
C LEU A 125 -18.61 -5.22 12.03
N GLU A 126 -19.09 -3.97 11.85
CA GLU A 126 -19.32 -3.01 12.93
C GLU A 126 -20.31 -3.55 13.98
N GLN A 127 -21.45 -4.10 13.53
CA GLN A 127 -22.48 -4.67 14.41
C GLN A 127 -21.97 -5.87 15.20
N HIS A 128 -20.90 -6.54 14.71
CA HIS A 128 -20.31 -7.70 15.37
C HIS A 128 -18.99 -7.35 16.09
N GLY A 129 -18.74 -6.08 16.37
CA GLY A 129 -17.72 -5.61 17.30
C GLY A 129 -16.38 -5.20 16.66
N VAL A 130 -16.30 -5.06 15.34
CA VAL A 130 -15.14 -4.44 14.70
C VAL A 130 -15.30 -2.91 14.78
N PRO A 131 -14.33 -2.15 15.31
CA PRO A 131 -14.43 -0.70 15.42
C PRO A 131 -14.64 -0.01 14.07
N ALA A 132 -15.61 0.90 13.98
CA ALA A 132 -15.97 1.59 12.74
C ALA A 132 -14.82 2.43 12.15
N ASP A 133 -14.01 3.04 13.00
CA ASP A 133 -12.83 3.83 12.64
C ASP A 133 -11.69 3.01 12.02
N HIS A 134 -11.77 1.69 12.15
CA HIS A 134 -10.84 0.76 11.51
C HIS A 134 -11.35 0.23 10.16
N ILE A 135 -12.58 0.51 9.77
CA ILE A 135 -13.19 -0.05 8.57
C ILE A 135 -13.32 1.01 7.47
N VAL A 136 -12.88 0.67 6.27
CA VAL A 136 -13.02 1.49 5.06
C VAL A 136 -13.70 0.67 3.98
N SER A 137 -14.91 1.04 3.58
CA SER A 137 -15.64 0.40 2.48
C SER A 137 -15.29 1.03 1.13
N ARG A 138 -15.03 0.20 0.10
CA ARG A 138 -14.67 0.66 -1.25
C ARG A 138 -15.35 -0.18 -2.32
N GLY A 139 -16.05 0.48 -3.24
CA GLY A 139 -16.61 -0.15 -4.43
C GLY A 139 -15.76 0.09 -5.65
N PHE A 140 -15.37 -0.97 -6.33
CA PHE A 140 -14.54 -0.92 -7.53
C PHE A 140 -15.35 -1.13 -8.83
N GLY A 141 -16.64 -1.42 -8.72
CA GLY A 141 -17.50 -1.68 -9.87
C GLY A 141 -16.98 -2.82 -10.75
N ALA A 142 -17.14 -2.69 -12.05
CA ALA A 142 -16.66 -3.63 -13.04
C ALA A 142 -15.19 -3.34 -13.41
N SER A 143 -14.29 -3.53 -12.47
CA SER A 143 -12.85 -3.36 -12.64
C SER A 143 -12.07 -4.48 -11.95
N HIS A 144 -10.75 -4.54 -12.15
CA HIS A 144 -9.85 -5.52 -11.49
C HIS A 144 -10.33 -6.97 -11.62
N PHE A 145 -10.69 -7.36 -12.85
CA PHE A 145 -11.15 -8.73 -13.13
C PHE A 145 -10.07 -9.76 -12.84
N VAL A 146 -10.44 -10.82 -12.14
CA VAL A 146 -9.59 -11.97 -11.81
C VAL A 146 -9.84 -13.16 -12.72
N ALA A 147 -10.95 -13.12 -13.49
CA ALA A 147 -11.34 -14.17 -14.41
C ALA A 147 -12.02 -13.60 -15.66
N SER A 148 -12.20 -14.46 -16.68
CA SER A 148 -12.84 -14.08 -17.95
C SER A 148 -14.33 -13.78 -17.76
N ASN A 149 -14.76 -12.60 -18.20
CA ASN A 149 -16.20 -12.24 -18.22
C ASN A 149 -17.01 -12.94 -19.30
N ALA A 150 -16.36 -13.65 -20.24
CA ALA A 150 -17.05 -14.40 -21.29
C ALA A 150 -17.80 -15.63 -20.75
N THR A 151 -17.32 -16.22 -19.65
CA THR A 151 -17.92 -17.41 -19.05
C THR A 151 -18.74 -17.06 -17.81
N THR A 152 -19.79 -17.86 -17.53
CA THR A 152 -20.59 -17.70 -16.32
C THR A 152 -19.77 -17.91 -15.05
N SER A 153 -18.88 -18.91 -15.06
CA SER A 153 -17.97 -19.17 -13.94
C SER A 153 -17.00 -18.01 -13.71
N GLY A 154 -16.41 -17.45 -14.75
CA GLY A 154 -15.50 -16.32 -14.61
C GLY A 154 -16.20 -15.05 -14.12
N ARG A 155 -17.42 -14.78 -14.59
CA ARG A 155 -18.23 -13.68 -14.03
C ARG A 155 -18.53 -13.90 -12.55
N ALA A 156 -18.82 -15.13 -12.12
CA ALA A 156 -19.03 -15.45 -10.71
C ALA A 156 -17.77 -15.19 -9.87
N GLN A 157 -16.59 -15.46 -10.40
CA GLN A 157 -15.32 -15.15 -9.74
C GLN A 157 -15.04 -13.64 -9.64
N ASN A 158 -15.48 -12.86 -10.64
CA ASN A 158 -15.33 -11.41 -10.64
C ASN A 158 -16.28 -10.72 -9.64
N ARG A 159 -17.46 -11.28 -9.39
CA ARG A 159 -18.40 -10.83 -8.34
C ARG A 159 -17.88 -11.32 -6.99
N ARG A 160 -17.04 -10.55 -6.35
CA ARG A 160 -16.39 -10.91 -5.09
C ARG A 160 -16.28 -9.74 -4.14
N ILE A 161 -16.05 -10.06 -2.88
CA ILE A 161 -15.60 -9.12 -1.85
C ILE A 161 -14.29 -9.61 -1.30
N GLU A 162 -13.35 -8.70 -1.14
CA GLU A 162 -12.06 -8.94 -0.51
C GLU A 162 -11.96 -8.08 0.76
N LEU A 163 -11.51 -8.68 1.86
CA LEU A 163 -11.01 -7.93 2.99
C LEU A 163 -9.50 -7.76 2.83
N VAL A 164 -9.05 -6.51 2.85
CA VAL A 164 -7.62 -6.18 2.87
C VAL A 164 -7.29 -5.64 4.25
N VAL A 165 -6.53 -6.41 5.01
CA VAL A 165 -6.15 -6.06 6.38
C VAL A 165 -4.76 -5.46 6.36
N GLU A 166 -4.66 -4.19 6.67
CA GLU A 166 -3.41 -3.44 6.70
C GLU A 166 -3.01 -3.17 8.15
N PRO A 167 -1.88 -3.72 8.62
CA PRO A 167 -1.38 -3.44 9.97
C PRO A 167 -1.09 -1.96 10.17
N ALA A 168 -1.35 -1.42 11.37
CA ALA A 168 -1.12 0.00 11.71
C ALA A 168 0.32 0.48 11.40
N ALA A 169 1.30 -0.43 11.48
CA ALA A 169 2.70 -0.11 11.17
C ALA A 169 2.96 0.21 9.68
N LEU A 170 2.05 -0.17 8.78
CA LEU A 170 2.12 0.08 7.33
C LEU A 170 1.11 1.14 6.87
N ALA A 171 0.14 1.50 7.74
CA ALA A 171 -0.84 2.53 7.41
C ALA A 171 -0.10 3.85 7.16
N THR A 172 -0.04 4.27 5.91
CA THR A 172 0.53 5.55 5.53
C THR A 172 -0.35 6.65 6.11
N PRO A 173 0.18 7.73 6.73
CA PRO A 173 -0.61 8.74 7.42
C PRO A 173 -1.44 9.64 6.47
N ALA A 174 -1.94 9.10 5.38
CA ALA A 174 -2.79 9.83 4.43
C ALA A 174 -4.16 10.21 5.02
N ASN A 175 -4.61 9.55 6.09
CA ASN A 175 -5.89 9.85 6.74
C ASN A 175 -5.77 10.83 7.92
N ALA A 176 -4.57 11.07 8.45
CA ALA A 176 -4.36 12.04 9.54
C ALA A 176 -4.48 13.51 9.08
N ALA A 177 -4.44 13.77 7.78
CA ALA A 177 -4.54 15.13 7.23
C ALA A 177 -5.99 15.65 7.13
N SER A 178 -7.00 14.78 7.21
CA SER A 178 -8.41 15.17 7.11
C SER A 178 -8.97 15.74 8.42
N GLU A 179 -8.48 15.31 9.56
CA GLU A 179 -8.98 15.77 10.87
C GLU A 179 -8.40 17.11 11.32
N ALA A 180 -7.24 17.52 10.79
CA ALA A 180 -6.60 18.79 11.16
C ALA A 180 -7.24 20.04 10.53
N LEU A 181 -8.17 19.90 9.59
CA LEU A 181 -8.82 21.02 8.88
C LEU A 181 -10.20 21.37 9.44
N THR A 182 -10.73 20.64 10.41
CA THR A 182 -12.07 20.90 10.97
C THR A 182 -12.02 21.62 12.34
N SER A 183 -10.84 21.91 12.88
CA SER A 183 -10.67 22.61 14.17
C SER A 183 -10.01 23.98 14.04
N ARG A 184 -10.49 24.82 13.11
CA ARG A 184 -10.17 26.26 13.12
C ARG A 184 -11.39 27.08 12.73
#